data_ee9ddc8ac7822608cc8784d19a1e61b1
#
_entry.id   ee9ddc8ac7822608cc8784d19a1e61b1
#
_cell.length_a   1.000
_cell.length_b   1.000
_cell.length_c   1.000
_cell.angle_alpha   90.00
_cell.angle_beta   90.00
_cell.angle_gamma   90.00
#
_symmetry.space_group_name_H-M   'P 1'
#
loop_
_entity.id
_entity.type
_entity.pdbx_description
1 polymer ?
#
loop_
_entity_poly.entity_id
_entity_poly.type
_entity_poly.pdbx_seq_one_letter_code
_entity_poly.pdbx_strand_id
1 'polypeptide(L)'
;VEDGEMIGDMPVMYSMGNFISNQRKLNTNGGILVRVNILRNTKKIDSVTFLPCYVHKGILQQEVDGVVKQERQYFLIPTTEYLAGHYPFVLPAADEESLKTFHFNTVNRLPNFQLMK
;
A
#
# COMPACT_ATOMS: atom_id res chain seq x y z
N VAL A 1 -4.49 4.25 -6.93
CA VAL A 1 -3.80 3.38 -7.90
C VAL A 1 -4.67 3.23 -9.14
N GLU A 2 -4.09 3.47 -10.28
CA GLU A 2 -4.72 3.22 -11.57
C GLU A 2 -4.15 1.97 -12.22
N ASP A 3 -4.68 1.61 -13.38
CA ASP A 3 -4.25 0.42 -14.11
C ASP A 3 -2.76 0.47 -14.46
N GLY A 4 -2.18 -0.69 -14.60
CA GLY A 4 -0.82 -0.85 -15.10
C GLY A 4 -0.78 -1.84 -16.24
N GLU A 5 0.20 -1.71 -17.12
CA GLU A 5 0.35 -2.61 -18.24
C GLU A 5 1.82 -2.75 -18.65
N MET A 6 2.08 -3.80 -19.43
CA MET A 6 3.38 -3.97 -20.07
C MET A 6 3.26 -3.55 -21.54
N ILE A 7 4.09 -2.60 -21.97
CA ILE A 7 4.22 -2.24 -23.38
C ILE A 7 5.56 -2.78 -23.87
N GLY A 8 5.53 -3.95 -24.53
CA GLY A 8 6.75 -4.69 -24.80
C GLY A 8 7.44 -5.09 -23.50
N ASP A 9 8.69 -4.69 -23.34
CA ASP A 9 9.47 -4.92 -22.10
C ASP A 9 9.35 -3.76 -21.09
N MET A 10 8.52 -2.77 -21.38
CA MET A 10 8.40 -1.56 -20.55
C MET A 10 7.18 -1.64 -19.64
N PRO A 11 7.35 -1.64 -18.32
CA PRO A 11 6.22 -1.50 -17.40
C PRO A 11 5.70 -0.07 -17.39
N VAL A 12 4.39 0.09 -17.45
CA VAL A 12 3.72 1.39 -17.38
C VAL A 12 2.69 1.34 -16.28
N MET A 13 2.77 2.25 -15.35
CA MET A 13 1.79 2.43 -14.28
C MET A 13 1.26 3.86 -14.35
N TYR A 14 -0.03 4.00 -14.59
CA TYR A 14 -0.64 5.30 -14.83
C TYR A 14 -0.78 6.13 -13.56
N SER A 15 -0.93 5.49 -12.41
CA SER A 15 -0.86 6.13 -11.10
C SER A 15 -0.52 5.12 -10.02
N MET A 16 0.42 5.47 -9.16
CA MET A 16 0.83 4.64 -8.02
C MET A 16 -0.02 4.92 -6.77
N GLY A 17 -0.95 5.86 -6.85
CA GLY A 17 -1.83 6.20 -5.74
C GLY A 17 -1.23 7.21 -4.76
N ASN A 18 -1.76 7.22 -3.55
CA ASN A 18 -1.41 8.20 -2.52
C ASN A 18 -0.73 7.55 -1.32
N PHE A 19 0.42 8.10 -0.92
CA PHE A 19 1.02 7.84 0.39
C PHE A 19 0.73 9.05 1.29
N ILE A 20 0.61 8.81 2.60
CA ILE A 20 0.43 9.85 3.62
C ILE A 20 -0.51 10.97 3.11
N SER A 21 -1.75 10.61 2.86
CA SER A 21 -2.77 11.52 2.33
C SER A 21 -4.00 11.49 3.22
N ASN A 22 -4.69 12.62 3.32
CA ASN A 22 -5.95 12.69 4.04
C ASN A 22 -7.16 12.31 3.18
N GLN A 23 -6.95 11.83 1.97
CA GLN A 23 -8.03 11.37 1.11
C GLN A 23 -8.60 10.05 1.64
N ARG A 24 -9.93 10.00 1.78
CA ARG A 24 -10.65 8.83 2.33
C ARG A 24 -11.61 8.19 1.34
N LYS A 25 -11.71 8.72 0.14
CA LYS A 25 -12.55 8.12 -0.90
C LYS A 25 -11.98 6.76 -1.32
N LEU A 26 -12.87 5.90 -1.82
CA LEU A 26 -12.49 4.62 -2.38
C LEU A 26 -11.40 4.80 -3.45
N ASN A 27 -10.38 3.96 -3.41
CA ASN A 27 -9.20 3.97 -4.30
C ASN A 27 -8.28 5.20 -4.17
N THR A 28 -8.52 6.09 -3.19
CA THR A 28 -7.61 7.22 -2.91
C THR A 28 -6.93 7.11 -1.54
N ASN A 29 -7.23 6.06 -0.79
CA ASN A 29 -6.79 5.86 0.59
C ASN A 29 -5.56 4.96 0.70
N GLY A 30 -4.74 4.93 -0.34
CA GLY A 30 -3.51 4.15 -0.36
C GLY A 30 -2.73 4.32 -1.64
N GLY A 31 -1.61 3.65 -1.70
CA GLY A 31 -0.73 3.64 -2.87
C GLY A 31 0.05 2.34 -2.97
N ILE A 32 0.97 2.29 -3.91
CA ILE A 32 1.85 1.14 -4.08
C ILE A 32 3.31 1.55 -3.99
N LEU A 33 4.12 0.67 -3.43
CA LEU A 33 5.56 0.69 -3.55
C LEU A 33 5.93 -0.26 -4.69
N VAL A 34 6.74 0.21 -5.62
CA VAL A 34 7.15 -0.58 -6.78
C VAL A 34 8.63 -0.89 -6.68
N ARG A 35 8.98 -2.16 -6.86
CA ARG A 35 10.37 -2.60 -6.94
C ARG A 35 10.65 -3.06 -8.36
N VAL A 36 11.65 -2.46 -8.98
CA VAL A 36 12.12 -2.84 -10.31
C VAL A 36 13.51 -3.42 -10.17
N ASN A 37 13.68 -4.68 -10.58
CA ASN A 37 14.98 -5.34 -10.61
C ASN A 37 15.54 -5.28 -12.03
N ILE A 38 16.74 -4.72 -12.15
CA ILE A 38 17.39 -4.51 -13.44
C ILE A 38 18.64 -5.38 -13.50
N LEU A 39 18.79 -6.14 -14.59
CA LEU A 39 19.97 -6.94 -14.82
C LEU A 39 21.15 -6.04 -15.14
N ARG A 40 22.26 -6.23 -14.40
CA ARG A 40 23.44 -5.38 -14.54
C ARG A 40 24.10 -5.46 -15.92
N ASN A 41 24.19 -6.67 -16.48
CA ASN A 41 24.92 -6.92 -17.72
C ASN A 41 24.19 -6.43 -18.96
N THR A 42 22.88 -6.65 -19.03
CA THR A 42 22.05 -6.30 -20.19
C THR A 42 21.28 -5.00 -20.01
N LYS A 43 21.22 -4.49 -18.77
CA LYS A 43 20.39 -3.35 -18.35
C LYS A 43 18.92 -3.52 -18.68
N LYS A 44 18.46 -4.77 -18.78
CA LYS A 44 17.06 -5.12 -18.97
C LYS A 44 16.37 -5.31 -17.64
N ILE A 45 15.07 -5.05 -17.62
CA ILE A 45 14.24 -5.28 -16.45
C ILE A 45 14.06 -6.78 -16.26
N ASP A 46 14.47 -7.29 -15.09
CA ASP A 46 14.32 -8.69 -14.72
C ASP A 46 12.94 -8.97 -14.13
N SER A 47 12.51 -8.14 -13.19
CA SER A 47 11.22 -8.29 -12.54
C SER A 47 10.68 -6.95 -12.06
N VAL A 48 9.35 -6.86 -12.00
CA VAL A 48 8.64 -5.74 -11.40
C VAL A 48 7.66 -6.30 -10.38
N THR A 49 7.82 -5.90 -9.14
CA THR A 49 6.92 -6.30 -8.05
C THR A 49 6.33 -5.07 -7.39
N PHE A 50 5.17 -5.22 -6.78
CA PHE A 50 4.51 -4.11 -6.10
C PHE A 50 4.01 -4.51 -4.72
N LEU A 51 3.94 -3.54 -3.82
CA LEU A 51 3.43 -3.70 -2.47
C LEU A 51 2.31 -2.69 -2.26
N PRO A 52 1.06 -3.15 -2.15
CA PRO A 52 -0.03 -2.24 -1.80
C PRO A 52 0.09 -1.77 -0.37
N CYS A 53 -0.09 -0.48 -0.14
CA CYS A 53 -0.03 0.13 1.18
C CYS A 53 -1.28 0.95 1.42
N TYR A 54 -2.00 0.60 2.47
CA TYR A 54 -3.19 1.33 2.93
C TYR A 54 -2.77 2.44 3.89
N VAL A 55 -3.36 3.62 3.74
CA VAL A 55 -3.13 4.73 4.66
C VAL A 55 -4.23 4.74 5.71
N HIS A 56 -3.87 4.40 6.93
CA HIS A 56 -4.77 4.45 8.07
C HIS A 56 -4.57 5.74 8.87
N LYS A 57 -5.66 6.45 9.12
CA LYS A 57 -5.67 7.62 9.99
C LYS A 57 -6.15 7.18 11.37
N GLY A 58 -5.22 7.02 12.30
CA GLY A 58 -5.49 6.54 13.63
C GLY A 58 -5.27 7.59 14.70
N ILE A 59 -5.74 7.27 15.91
CA ILE A 59 -5.47 8.06 17.09
C ILE A 59 -4.47 7.28 17.94
N LEU A 60 -3.31 7.89 18.18
CA LEU A 60 -2.32 7.35 19.10
C LEU A 60 -2.52 7.96 20.46
N GLN A 61 -2.73 7.10 21.48
CA GLN A 61 -2.75 7.52 22.86
C GLN A 61 -1.36 7.32 23.46
N GLN A 62 -0.80 8.40 23.96
CA GLN A 62 0.48 8.36 24.69
C GLN A 62 0.30 8.94 26.08
N GLU A 63 0.82 8.24 27.07
CA GLU A 63 0.89 8.73 28.44
C GLU A 63 2.31 9.27 28.68
N VAL A 64 2.40 10.59 28.91
CA VAL A 64 3.65 11.27 29.24
C VAL A 64 3.43 12.04 30.54
N ASP A 65 4.23 11.74 31.56
CA ASP A 65 4.16 12.37 32.89
C ASP A 65 2.76 12.33 33.52
N GLY A 66 2.04 11.22 33.35
CA GLY A 66 0.71 11.03 33.87
C GLY A 66 -0.40 11.74 33.08
N VAL A 67 -0.07 12.38 31.98
CA VAL A 67 -1.02 13.03 31.08
C VAL A 67 -1.21 12.19 29.83
N VAL A 68 -2.47 11.82 29.55
CA VAL A 68 -2.82 11.10 28.32
C VAL A 68 -2.99 12.11 27.20
N LYS A 69 -2.15 12.00 26.17
CA LYS A 69 -2.25 12.79 24.94
C LYS A 69 -2.79 11.92 23.82
N GLN A 70 -3.75 12.46 23.07
CA GLN A 70 -4.27 11.83 21.88
C GLN A 70 -3.80 12.62 20.66
N GLU A 71 -3.08 11.95 19.75
CA GLU A 71 -2.62 12.55 18.52
C GLU A 71 -3.15 11.75 17.32
N ARG A 72 -3.60 12.47 16.28
CA ARG A 72 -3.93 11.84 15.02
C ARG A 72 -2.65 11.56 14.26
N GLN A 73 -2.49 10.31 13.86
CA GLN A 73 -1.34 9.89 13.08
C GLN A 73 -1.78 9.11 11.85
N TYR A 74 -0.95 9.22 10.81
CA TYR A 74 -1.11 8.44 9.60
C TYR A 74 -0.17 7.25 9.65
N PHE A 75 -0.72 6.06 9.40
CA PHE A 75 0.04 4.83 9.34
C PHE A 75 -0.01 4.28 7.93
N LEU A 76 1.16 3.95 7.38
CA LEU A 76 1.26 3.27 6.11
C LEU A 76 1.32 1.77 6.38
N ILE A 77 0.28 1.03 5.98
CA ILE A 77 0.14 -0.37 6.31
C ILE A 77 0.28 -1.22 5.05
N PRO A 78 1.34 -2.04 4.94
CA PRO A 78 1.42 -3.03 3.86
C PRO A 78 0.26 -4.01 3.97
N THR A 79 -0.57 -4.07 2.94
CA THR A 79 -1.81 -4.85 3.01
C THR A 79 -1.55 -6.36 3.08
N THR A 80 -0.54 -6.85 2.38
CA THR A 80 -0.18 -8.27 2.40
C THR A 80 0.24 -8.74 3.78
N GLU A 81 1.07 -7.95 4.48
CA GLU A 81 1.51 -8.25 5.84
C GLU A 81 0.34 -8.24 6.82
N TYR A 82 -0.55 -7.26 6.70
CA TYR A 82 -1.73 -7.18 7.55
C TYR A 82 -2.66 -8.37 7.33
N LEU A 83 -2.95 -8.72 6.08
CA LEU A 83 -3.85 -9.83 5.74
C LEU A 83 -3.25 -11.19 6.10
N ALA A 84 -1.93 -11.30 6.15
CA ALA A 84 -1.25 -12.51 6.59
C ALA A 84 -1.20 -12.65 8.12
N GLY A 85 -1.68 -11.66 8.86
CA GLY A 85 -1.66 -11.68 10.32
C GLY A 85 -0.32 -11.32 10.96
N HIS A 86 0.61 -10.76 10.20
CA HIS A 86 1.95 -10.39 10.68
C HIS A 86 2.05 -8.98 11.25
N TYR A 87 0.96 -8.23 11.22
CA TYR A 87 0.95 -6.86 11.71
C TYR A 87 0.68 -6.82 13.21
N PRO A 88 1.36 -5.92 13.97
CA PRO A 88 1.31 -5.96 15.44
C PRO A 88 0.00 -5.48 16.06
N PHE A 89 -0.92 -4.94 15.28
CA PHE A 89 -2.22 -4.50 15.79
C PHE A 89 -3.35 -4.82 14.81
N VAL A 90 -4.59 -4.76 15.31
CA VAL A 90 -5.80 -5.01 14.52
C VAL A 90 -6.52 -3.69 14.31
N LEU A 91 -6.88 -3.41 13.05
CA LEU A 91 -7.64 -2.21 12.70
C LEU A 91 -9.11 -2.36 13.14
N PRO A 92 -9.80 -1.23 13.38
CA PRO A 92 -11.26 -1.25 13.49
C PRO A 92 -11.91 -1.90 12.27
N ALA A 93 -13.08 -2.52 12.45
CA ALA A 93 -13.71 -3.31 11.39
C ALA A 93 -13.94 -2.52 10.08
N ALA A 94 -14.33 -1.25 10.18
CA ALA A 94 -14.54 -0.40 9.00
C ALA A 94 -13.23 -0.14 8.23
N ASP A 95 -12.13 0.09 8.95
CA ASP A 95 -10.81 0.30 8.34
C ASP A 95 -10.26 -0.99 7.74
N GLU A 96 -10.47 -2.12 8.42
CA GLU A 96 -10.06 -3.42 7.89
C GLU A 96 -10.76 -3.74 6.59
N GLU A 97 -12.05 -3.45 6.49
CA GLU A 97 -12.82 -3.64 5.25
C GLU A 97 -12.31 -2.71 4.15
N SER A 98 -12.03 -1.46 4.46
CA SER A 98 -11.46 -0.50 3.51
C SER A 98 -10.08 -0.96 3.02
N LEU A 99 -9.25 -1.47 3.91
CA LEU A 99 -7.93 -2.03 3.55
C LEU A 99 -8.07 -3.21 2.61
N LYS A 100 -8.98 -4.14 2.90
CA LYS A 100 -9.24 -5.30 2.04
C LYS A 100 -9.72 -4.87 0.66
N THR A 101 -10.65 -3.95 0.60
CA THR A 101 -11.18 -3.42 -0.67
C THR A 101 -10.07 -2.76 -1.48
N PHE A 102 -9.25 -1.93 -0.84
CA PHE A 102 -8.10 -1.30 -1.49
C PHE A 102 -7.12 -2.35 -2.03
N HIS A 103 -6.80 -3.36 -1.23
CA HIS A 103 -5.89 -4.43 -1.63
C HIS A 103 -6.38 -5.16 -2.88
N PHE A 104 -7.63 -5.65 -2.85
CA PHE A 104 -8.17 -6.41 -3.97
C PHE A 104 -8.34 -5.56 -5.23
N ASN A 105 -8.78 -4.33 -5.11
CA ASN A 105 -8.88 -3.42 -6.24
C ASN A 105 -7.51 -3.14 -6.86
N THR A 106 -6.49 -2.93 -6.05
CA THR A 106 -5.13 -2.68 -6.51
C THR A 106 -4.56 -3.89 -7.23
N VAL A 107 -4.69 -5.08 -6.67
CA VAL A 107 -4.21 -6.31 -7.29
C VAL A 107 -4.91 -6.55 -8.64
N ASN A 108 -6.21 -6.30 -8.71
CA ASN A 108 -6.97 -6.48 -9.95
C ASN A 108 -6.58 -5.48 -11.05
N ARG A 109 -6.05 -4.31 -10.69
CA ARG A 109 -5.59 -3.31 -11.65
C ARG A 109 -4.19 -3.57 -12.19
N LEU A 110 -3.46 -4.49 -11.58
CA LEU A 110 -2.06 -4.79 -11.91
C LEU A 110 -1.87 -6.29 -12.19
N PRO A 111 -2.67 -6.89 -13.10
CA PRO A 111 -2.64 -8.34 -13.30
C PRO A 111 -1.34 -8.85 -13.92
N ASN A 112 -0.59 -7.98 -14.60
CA ASN A 112 0.68 -8.34 -15.25
C ASN A 112 1.90 -8.12 -14.37
N PHE A 113 1.70 -7.70 -13.12
CA PHE A 113 2.78 -7.47 -12.17
C PHE A 113 2.63 -8.41 -10.98
N GLN A 114 3.75 -8.75 -10.39
CA GLN A 114 3.77 -9.65 -9.24
C GLN A 114 3.65 -8.89 -7.94
N LEU A 115 2.85 -9.46 -7.03
CA LEU A 115 2.76 -8.95 -5.67
C LEU A 115 4.07 -9.25 -4.94
N MET A 116 4.57 -8.27 -4.22
CA MET A 116 5.78 -8.40 -3.40
C MET A 116 5.50 -9.33 -2.22
N LYS A 117 6.39 -10.27 -1.99
CA LYS A 117 6.29 -11.21 -0.87
C LYS A 117 7.10 -10.76 0.32
#